data_ce8fe1475a1f25a444930cce318e0634
#
_entry.id   ce8fe1475a1f25a444930cce318e0634
#
_cell.length_a   1.000
_cell.length_b   1.000
_cell.length_c   1.000
_cell.angle_alpha   90.00
_cell.angle_beta   90.00
_cell.angle_gamma   90.00
#
_symmetry.space_group_name_H-M   'P 1'
#
loop_
_entity.id
_entity.type
_entity.pdbx_description
1 polymer ?
#
loop_
_entity_poly.entity_id
_entity_poly.type
_entity_poly.pdbx_seq_one_letter_code
_entity_poly.pdbx_strand_id
1 'polypeptide(L)' 'MKLGNNLKRCRFEKDDISQEALSKEVGVSRQTIISIEKSKYIPSTLLAFKIAKFFEKSVEDIFYLIEDE' A
#
# COMPACT_ATOMS: atom_id res chain seq x y z
N MET A 1 -2.37 -4.58 17.99
CA MET A 1 -2.41 -3.47 17.05
C MET A 1 -1.98 -3.95 15.66
N LYS A 2 -2.67 -3.53 14.64
CA LYS A 2 -2.39 -3.93 13.27
C LYS A 2 -2.19 -2.72 12.40
N LEU A 3 -1.53 -2.93 11.26
CA LEU A 3 -1.42 -1.88 10.26
C LEU A 3 -2.50 -2.10 9.20
N GLY A 4 -3.42 -1.16 9.09
CA GLY A 4 -4.41 -1.16 8.02
C GLY A 4 -3.97 -0.24 6.90
N ASN A 5 -4.68 -0.29 5.78
CA ASN A 5 -4.32 0.56 4.65
C ASN A 5 -5.50 0.82 3.72
N ASN A 6 -5.35 1.89 2.94
CA ASN A 6 -6.29 2.27 1.89
C ASN A 6 -5.70 2.02 0.51
N LEU A 7 -4.79 1.06 0.39
CA LEU A 7 -4.02 0.89 -0.85
C LEU A 7 -4.90 0.56 -2.04
N LYS A 8 -5.88 -0.33 -1.84
CA LYS A 8 -6.80 -0.69 -2.92
C LYS A 8 -7.59 0.53 -3.39
N ARG A 9 -8.02 1.37 -2.44
CA ARG A 9 -8.76 2.59 -2.77
C ARG A 9 -7.86 3.57 -3.55
N CYS A 10 -6.60 3.69 -3.14
CA CYS A 10 -5.65 4.56 -3.83
C CYS A 10 -5.48 4.10 -5.28
N ARG A 11 -5.40 2.79 -5.51
CA ARG A 11 -5.29 2.26 -6.88
C ARG A 11 -6.54 2.61 -7.69
N PHE A 12 -7.70 2.43 -7.08
CA PHE A 12 -8.96 2.75 -7.75
C PHE A 12 -9.01 4.21 -8.15
N GLU A 13 -8.58 5.10 -7.26
CA GLU A 13 -8.62 6.54 -7.51
C GLU A 13 -7.57 6.99 -8.53
N LYS A 14 -6.55 6.18 -8.77
CA LYS A 14 -5.52 6.49 -9.76
C LYS A 14 -5.72 5.62 -10.99
N ASP A 15 -6.80 5.91 -11.72
CA ASP A 15 -7.16 5.21 -12.96
C ASP A 15 -7.33 3.70 -12.77
N ASP A 16 -7.69 3.29 -11.56
CA ASP A 16 -7.93 1.87 -11.25
C ASP A 16 -6.75 0.98 -11.66
N ILE A 17 -5.53 1.43 -11.35
CA ILE A 17 -4.35 0.66 -11.75
C ILE A 17 -4.33 -0.70 -11.06
N SER A 18 -3.77 -1.69 -11.74
CA SER A 18 -3.74 -3.06 -11.23
C SER A 18 -2.69 -3.21 -10.14
N GLN A 19 -2.82 -4.29 -9.35
CA GLN A 19 -1.80 -4.66 -8.38
C GLN A 19 -0.47 -4.89 -9.06
N GLU A 20 -0.48 -5.50 -10.24
CA GLU A 20 0.75 -5.75 -10.97
C GLU A 20 1.39 -4.44 -11.44
N ALA A 21 0.61 -3.51 -11.95
CA ALA A 21 1.15 -2.23 -12.38
C ALA A 21 1.76 -1.49 -11.21
N LEU A 22 1.09 -1.47 -10.06
CA LEU A 22 1.63 -0.84 -8.87
C LEU A 22 2.93 -1.51 -8.42
N SER A 23 2.96 -2.84 -8.45
CA SER A 23 4.16 -3.57 -8.02
C SER A 23 5.38 -3.18 -8.84
N LYS A 24 5.20 -3.00 -10.14
CA LYS A 24 6.30 -2.57 -11.00
C LYS A 24 6.75 -1.16 -10.71
N GLU A 25 5.81 -0.27 -10.40
CA GLU A 25 6.13 1.12 -10.12
C GLU A 25 6.95 1.26 -8.83
N VAL A 26 6.69 0.44 -7.83
CA VAL A 26 7.39 0.55 -6.55
C VAL A 26 8.46 -0.53 -6.35
N GLY A 27 8.68 -1.39 -7.37
CA GLY A 27 9.81 -2.30 -7.38
C GLY A 27 9.66 -3.53 -6.50
N VAL A 28 8.46 -4.08 -6.37
CA VAL A 28 8.23 -5.32 -5.61
C VAL A 28 7.38 -6.27 -6.44
N SER A 29 7.19 -7.49 -5.94
CA SER A 29 6.36 -8.46 -6.65
C SER A 29 4.87 -8.13 -6.46
N ARG A 30 4.05 -8.62 -7.39
CA ARG A 30 2.60 -8.49 -7.25
C ARG A 30 2.11 -9.13 -5.96
N GLN A 31 2.70 -10.27 -5.59
CA GLN A 31 2.30 -10.95 -4.36
C GLN A 31 2.54 -10.09 -3.12
N THR A 32 3.60 -9.27 -3.14
CA THR A 32 3.86 -8.35 -2.05
C THR A 32 2.73 -7.33 -1.92
N ILE A 33 2.26 -6.78 -3.04
CA ILE A 33 1.15 -5.83 -3.01
C ILE A 33 -0.12 -6.51 -2.48
N ILE A 34 -0.41 -7.72 -2.94
CA ILE A 34 -1.58 -8.47 -2.47
C ILE A 34 -1.51 -8.65 -0.95
N SER A 35 -0.35 -9.03 -0.44
CA SER A 35 -0.17 -9.28 0.99
C SER A 35 -0.31 -8.01 1.81
N ILE A 36 0.19 -6.89 1.29
CA ILE A 36 0.03 -5.60 1.96
C ILE A 36 -1.44 -5.23 2.04
N GLU A 37 -2.17 -5.35 0.93
CA GLU A 37 -3.58 -4.98 0.90
C GLU A 37 -4.42 -5.83 1.84
N LYS A 38 -4.01 -7.06 2.07
CA LYS A 38 -4.69 -7.96 3.02
C LYS A 38 -4.20 -7.78 4.45
N SER A 39 -3.33 -6.83 4.70
CA SER A 39 -2.74 -6.58 6.03
C SER A 39 -1.98 -7.79 6.57
N LYS A 40 -1.44 -8.62 5.68
CA LYS A 40 -0.66 -9.79 6.07
C LYS A 40 0.84 -9.52 6.03
N TYR A 41 1.26 -8.44 5.42
CA TYR A 41 2.65 -8.07 5.30
C TYR A 41 2.79 -6.58 5.58
N ILE A 42 3.72 -6.24 6.47
CA ILE A 42 4.00 -4.84 6.81
C ILE A 42 5.13 -4.37 5.91
N PRO A 43 4.90 -3.36 5.07
CA PRO A 43 5.97 -2.88 4.19
C PRO A 43 7.09 -2.24 4.99
N SER A 44 8.30 -2.30 4.43
CA SER A 44 9.42 -1.56 5.01
C SER A 44 9.12 -0.06 4.94
N THR A 45 9.84 0.71 5.74
CA THR A 45 9.70 2.16 5.71
C THR A 45 9.95 2.71 4.29
N LEU A 46 10.99 2.20 3.64
CA LEU A 46 11.31 2.65 2.29
C LEU A 46 10.16 2.34 1.33
N LEU A 47 9.60 1.15 1.38
CA LEU A 47 8.52 0.78 0.49
C LEU A 47 7.27 1.62 0.77
N ALA A 48 6.96 1.88 2.04
CA ALA A 48 5.81 2.71 2.39
C ALA A 48 5.96 4.11 1.81
N PHE A 49 7.15 4.69 1.88
CA PHE A 49 7.40 6.01 1.29
C PHE A 49 7.34 5.99 -0.23
N LYS A 50 7.82 4.93 -0.87
CA LYS A 50 7.72 4.80 -2.33
C LYS A 50 6.26 4.74 -2.77
N ILE A 51 5.44 3.99 -2.05
CA ILE A 51 4.02 3.87 -2.35
C ILE A 51 3.35 5.23 -2.18
N ALA A 52 3.63 5.91 -1.07
CA ALA A 52 3.03 7.22 -0.80
C ALA A 52 3.41 8.22 -1.89
N LYS A 53 4.68 8.24 -2.29
CA LYS A 53 5.14 9.15 -3.33
C LYS A 53 4.45 8.86 -4.66
N PHE A 54 4.29 7.59 -5.00
CA PHE A 54 3.63 7.22 -6.25
C PHE A 54 2.20 7.76 -6.29
N PHE A 55 1.48 7.69 -5.17
CA PHE A 55 0.11 8.17 -5.10
C PHE A 55 0.01 9.65 -4.75
N GLU A 56 1.15 10.33 -4.54
CA GLU A 56 1.19 11.74 -4.17
C GLU A 56 0.40 12.02 -2.90
N LYS A 57 0.59 11.14 -1.93
CA LYS A 57 -0.06 11.20 -0.61
C LYS A 57 0.98 11.03 0.48
N SER A 58 0.61 11.34 1.70
CA SER A 58 1.48 11.03 2.84
C SER A 58 1.33 9.57 3.22
N VAL A 59 2.31 9.04 3.95
CA VAL A 59 2.24 7.65 4.42
C VAL A 59 0.99 7.48 5.29
N GLU A 60 0.67 8.47 6.13
CA GLU A 60 -0.48 8.38 7.04
C GLU A 60 -1.81 8.44 6.30
N ASP A 61 -1.84 8.95 5.08
CA ASP A 61 -3.06 8.93 4.28
C ASP A 61 -3.36 7.54 3.74
N ILE A 62 -2.35 6.68 3.70
CA ILE A 62 -2.49 5.34 3.12
C ILE A 62 -2.48 4.28 4.20
N PHE A 63 -1.58 4.40 5.18
CA PHE A 63 -1.42 3.39 6.24
C PHE A 63 -1.87 3.97 7.58
N TYR A 64 -2.54 3.16 8.37
CA TYR A 64 -3.04 3.59 9.67
C TYR A 64 -3.04 2.43 10.64
N LEU A 65 -3.06 2.76 11.91
CA LEU A 65 -3.06 1.74 12.97
C LEU A 65 -4.50 1.34 13.30
N ILE A 66 -4.69 0.04 13.42
CA ILE A 66 -5.97 -0.53 13.85
C ILE A 66 -5.71 -1.10 15.24
N GLU A 67 -6.48 -0.65 16.22
CA GLU A 67 -6.38 -1.22 17.55
C GLU A 67 -7.27 -2.45 17.60
N ASP A 68 -6.69 -3.57 18.00
CA ASP A 68 -7.45 -4.78 18.25
C ASP A 68 -7.42 -5.05 19.75
N GLU A 69 -8.41 -5.74 20.21
CA GLU A 69 -8.53 -6.01 21.64
C GLU A 69 -7.93 -7.32 22.05
#